data_bd192cdc430f4b84f1c71d4dcca138b9
#
_entry.id   bd192cdc430f4b84f1c71d4dcca138b9
#
_cell.length_a   1.000
_cell.length_b   1.000
_cell.length_c   1.000
_cell.angle_alpha   90.00
_cell.angle_beta   90.00
_cell.angle_gamma   90.00
#
_symmetry.space_group_name_H-M   'P 1'
#
loop_
_entity.id
_entity.type
_entity.pdbx_description
1 polymer ?
#
loop_
_entity_poly.entity_id
_entity_poly.type
_entity_poly.pdbx_seq_one_letter_code
_entity_poly.pdbx_strand_id
1 'polypeptide(L)'
;TGFPTIWAQNIKNVTLRQFGTGVSNINEIAKRAKQDLGITLQMTALDTDSTAQRVVTQPRSFDIADIEYFTLKKVWGSGNMQPMDIRKLKYYDKIVGTFKNGKLTPSSKIAQGTAPHTVSFVENPTDRNFAKGETNWYTMVPTIYNADTLGIRPDLIKRPINSWTELLNPEFKGKASILNIASIGIMDAAMVCEAMGEVQYGDKGNMTRAEIDKTMAIFTEAKQAGQFRAFWKSFDESVNLMASGEVVIQSMWSPAITKVRSMGIPCVYQPLKEGYRSWGGGLGLSRNLAGLELDAAYEYINWYLSGWVGGLLMRQGTTPQLPQHRSST
;
A
#
# COMPACT_ATOMS: atom_id res chain seq x y z
N THR A 1 29.91 -9.22 -22.55
CA THR A 1 30.72 -10.05 -21.64
C THR A 1 29.80 -10.48 -20.51
N GLY A 2 29.35 -11.76 -20.61
CA GLY A 2 28.38 -12.33 -19.70
C GLY A 2 28.92 -12.39 -18.27
N PHE A 3 28.13 -11.92 -17.32
CA PHE A 3 28.34 -12.25 -15.92
C PHE A 3 27.97 -13.71 -15.71
N PRO A 4 28.73 -14.45 -14.94
CA PRO A 4 28.63 -15.90 -14.94
C PRO A 4 27.43 -16.42 -14.16
N THR A 5 26.89 -17.45 -14.69
CA THR A 5 25.89 -18.39 -14.15
C THR A 5 26.18 -18.88 -12.72
N ILE A 6 27.30 -18.51 -12.13
CA ILE A 6 27.77 -18.92 -10.80
C ILE A 6 26.88 -18.36 -9.68
N TRP A 7 26.32 -17.16 -9.83
CA TRP A 7 25.47 -16.51 -8.81
C TRP A 7 24.11 -17.17 -8.64
N ALA A 8 23.51 -17.63 -9.74
CA ALA A 8 22.19 -18.28 -9.70
C ALA A 8 22.17 -19.62 -8.94
N GLN A 9 23.32 -20.28 -8.81
CA GLN A 9 23.41 -21.57 -8.08
C GLN A 9 23.56 -21.37 -6.57
N ASN A 10 24.17 -20.27 -6.12
CA ASN A 10 24.46 -20.06 -4.70
C ASN A 10 23.27 -19.55 -3.88
N ILE A 11 22.28 -18.89 -4.50
CA ILE A 11 21.11 -18.40 -3.79
C ILE A 11 20.03 -19.46 -3.56
N LYS A 12 20.14 -20.63 -4.20
CA LYS A 12 19.21 -21.74 -3.96
C LYS A 12 19.28 -22.15 -2.48
N ASN A 13 18.10 -22.32 -1.89
CA ASN A 13 17.92 -22.66 -0.49
C ASN A 13 18.13 -21.52 0.52
N VAL A 14 18.47 -20.30 0.08
CA VAL A 14 18.40 -19.12 0.96
C VAL A 14 16.95 -18.95 1.44
N THR A 15 16.79 -18.69 2.71
CA THR A 15 15.50 -18.33 3.32
C THR A 15 15.48 -16.85 3.62
N LEU A 16 14.46 -16.15 3.13
CA LEU A 16 14.20 -14.73 3.42
C LEU A 16 12.88 -14.61 4.16
N ARG A 17 12.89 -13.83 5.24
CA ARG A 17 11.71 -13.53 6.06
C ARG A 17 11.09 -12.24 5.57
N GLN A 18 9.86 -12.31 5.04
CA GLN A 18 9.11 -11.17 4.57
C GLN A 18 7.86 -10.96 5.41
N PHE A 19 7.58 -9.75 5.79
CA PHE A 19 6.29 -9.39 6.35
C PHE A 19 5.67 -8.21 5.59
N GLY A 20 4.36 -8.08 5.67
CA GLY A 20 3.59 -7.04 5.03
C GLY A 20 2.09 -7.27 5.16
N THR A 21 1.30 -6.43 4.51
CA THR A 21 -0.16 -6.58 4.52
C THR A 21 -0.61 -7.78 3.68
N GLY A 22 -1.76 -8.36 4.01
CA GLY A 22 -2.33 -9.49 3.26
C GLY A 22 -2.73 -9.16 1.82
N VAL A 23 -2.60 -7.91 1.38
CA VAL A 23 -2.86 -7.50 -0.02
C VAL A 23 -1.77 -8.00 -0.97
N SER A 24 -0.52 -7.96 -0.55
CA SER A 24 0.65 -8.31 -1.37
C SER A 24 1.52 -9.41 -0.76
N ASN A 25 1.34 -9.73 0.53
CA ASN A 25 2.09 -10.75 1.23
C ASN A 25 1.34 -12.09 1.20
N ILE A 26 1.26 -12.71 0.02
CA ILE A 26 0.42 -13.89 -0.27
C ILE A 26 1.25 -15.13 -0.60
N ASN A 27 0.74 -16.30 -0.18
CA ASN A 27 1.44 -17.58 -0.28
C ASN A 27 1.80 -17.99 -1.72
N GLU A 28 0.99 -17.61 -2.71
CA GLU A 28 1.24 -17.87 -4.12
C GLU A 28 2.56 -17.30 -4.59
N ILE A 29 2.93 -16.11 -4.09
CA ILE A 29 4.22 -15.46 -4.40
C ILE A 29 5.36 -16.31 -3.82
N ALA A 30 5.26 -16.74 -2.56
CA ALA A 30 6.28 -17.58 -1.92
C ALA A 30 6.46 -18.92 -2.66
N LYS A 31 5.36 -19.57 -3.01
CA LYS A 31 5.37 -20.82 -3.76
C LYS A 31 6.04 -20.67 -5.12
N ARG A 32 5.70 -19.62 -5.86
CA ARG A 32 6.25 -19.37 -7.19
C ARG A 32 7.73 -18.93 -7.14
N ALA A 33 8.12 -18.10 -6.18
CA ALA A 33 9.53 -17.75 -5.97
C ALA A 33 10.39 -18.99 -5.68
N LYS A 34 9.86 -19.94 -4.89
CA LYS A 34 10.57 -21.21 -4.64
C LYS A 34 10.76 -22.03 -5.92
N GLN A 35 9.76 -22.07 -6.79
CA GLN A 35 9.84 -22.77 -8.07
C GLN A 35 10.83 -22.13 -9.03
N ASP A 36 10.78 -20.81 -9.17
CA ASP A 36 11.55 -20.08 -10.19
C ASP A 36 12.99 -19.79 -9.74
N LEU A 37 13.22 -19.51 -8.46
CA LEU A 37 14.51 -19.06 -7.92
C LEU A 37 15.17 -20.05 -6.97
N GLY A 38 14.41 -20.99 -6.41
CA GLY A 38 14.88 -21.87 -5.33
C GLY A 38 14.96 -21.19 -3.96
N ILE A 39 14.58 -19.90 -3.84
CA ILE A 39 14.55 -19.13 -2.59
C ILE A 39 13.30 -19.52 -1.79
N THR A 40 13.45 -19.67 -0.48
CA THR A 40 12.32 -19.86 0.43
C THR A 40 11.92 -18.53 1.03
N LEU A 41 10.65 -18.13 0.88
CA LEU A 41 10.08 -16.96 1.54
C LEU A 41 9.22 -17.40 2.73
N GLN A 42 9.58 -16.95 3.92
CA GLN A 42 8.75 -17.05 5.12
C GLN A 42 7.93 -15.77 5.24
N MET A 43 6.66 -15.84 4.82
CA MET A 43 5.78 -14.68 4.77
C MET A 43 4.92 -14.60 6.03
N THR A 44 4.83 -13.39 6.62
CA THR A 44 3.98 -13.09 7.78
C THR A 44 3.08 -11.91 7.43
N ALA A 45 1.77 -12.11 7.47
CA ALA A 45 0.80 -11.04 7.26
C ALA A 45 0.63 -10.23 8.55
N LEU A 46 0.71 -8.91 8.45
CA LEU A 46 0.53 -7.95 9.53
C LEU A 46 -0.31 -6.76 9.00
N ASP A 47 -0.91 -5.99 9.90
CA ASP A 47 -1.47 -4.69 9.54
C ASP A 47 -0.35 -3.65 9.37
N THR A 48 -0.69 -2.52 8.74
CA THR A 48 0.25 -1.44 8.42
C THR A 48 1.01 -0.92 9.64
N ASP A 49 0.31 -0.63 10.73
CA ASP A 49 0.95 -0.04 11.92
C ASP A 49 1.81 -1.07 12.65
N SER A 50 1.38 -2.33 12.73
CA SER A 50 2.17 -3.44 13.28
C SER A 50 3.43 -3.70 12.45
N THR A 51 3.34 -3.59 11.13
CA THR A 51 4.49 -3.70 10.21
C THR A 51 5.51 -2.60 10.49
N ALA A 52 5.06 -1.33 10.55
CA ALA A 52 5.93 -0.20 10.87
C ALA A 52 6.59 -0.34 12.25
N GLN A 53 5.82 -0.73 13.26
CA GLN A 53 6.33 -0.96 14.61
C GLN A 53 7.41 -2.05 14.61
N ARG A 54 7.18 -3.15 13.90
CA ARG A 54 8.13 -4.27 13.83
C ARG A 54 9.44 -3.87 13.16
N VAL A 55 9.42 -3.06 12.10
CA VAL A 55 10.64 -2.50 11.50
C VAL A 55 11.47 -1.75 12.55
N VAL A 56 10.81 -0.90 13.34
CA VAL A 56 11.49 -0.05 14.32
C VAL A 56 12.02 -0.83 15.53
N THR A 57 11.22 -1.76 16.07
CA THR A 57 11.50 -2.38 17.36
C THR A 57 12.13 -3.77 17.27
N GLN A 58 12.04 -4.44 16.12
CA GLN A 58 12.51 -5.82 15.92
C GLN A 58 13.37 -5.99 14.66
N PRO A 59 14.50 -5.25 14.52
CA PRO A 59 15.26 -5.18 13.26
C PRO A 59 15.86 -6.53 12.82
N ARG A 60 15.98 -7.49 13.72
CA ARG A 60 16.50 -8.84 13.41
C ARG A 60 15.43 -9.84 13.06
N SER A 61 14.14 -9.44 13.05
CA SER A 61 13.01 -10.35 12.81
C SER A 61 12.62 -10.45 11.33
N PHE A 62 13.25 -9.69 10.43
CA PHE A 62 12.90 -9.62 9.03
C PHE A 62 14.12 -9.39 8.13
N ASP A 63 13.96 -9.74 6.88
CA ASP A 63 14.89 -9.50 5.80
C ASP A 63 14.28 -8.53 4.78
N ILE A 64 12.99 -8.65 4.50
CA ILE A 64 12.23 -7.79 3.59
C ILE A 64 10.97 -7.29 4.30
N ALA A 65 10.75 -5.98 4.25
CA ALA A 65 9.53 -5.33 4.70
C ALA A 65 8.71 -4.86 3.48
N ASP A 66 7.50 -5.40 3.32
CA ASP A 66 6.52 -4.92 2.36
C ASP A 66 5.60 -3.92 3.06
N ILE A 67 5.87 -2.64 2.85
CA ILE A 67 5.22 -1.54 3.56
C ILE A 67 4.73 -0.46 2.59
N GLU A 68 3.81 0.35 3.05
CA GLU A 68 3.33 1.51 2.29
C GLU A 68 4.32 2.68 2.38
N TYR A 69 4.44 3.45 1.30
CA TYR A 69 5.36 4.59 1.20
C TYR A 69 5.09 5.67 2.26
N PHE A 70 3.84 5.87 2.66
CA PHE A 70 3.50 6.85 3.69
C PHE A 70 4.02 6.45 5.09
N THR A 71 4.32 5.17 5.33
CA THR A 71 4.92 4.72 6.59
C THR A 71 6.44 4.90 6.63
N LEU A 72 7.07 5.07 5.46
CA LEU A 72 8.53 5.10 5.35
C LEU A 72 9.18 6.22 6.16
N LYS A 73 8.52 7.38 6.27
CA LYS A 73 8.96 8.48 7.14
C LYS A 73 9.11 8.06 8.60
N LYS A 74 8.23 7.18 9.08
CA LYS A 74 8.25 6.71 10.48
C LYS A 74 9.39 5.72 10.73
N VAL A 75 9.69 4.88 9.75
CA VAL A 75 10.59 3.74 9.94
C VAL A 75 12.02 4.01 9.50
N TRP A 76 12.23 4.87 8.50
CA TRP A 76 13.56 5.13 7.93
C TRP A 76 14.54 5.70 8.95
N GLY A 77 14.11 6.63 9.78
CA GLY A 77 14.89 7.26 10.84
C GLY A 77 15.43 6.27 11.88
N SER A 78 14.81 5.09 12.04
CA SER A 78 15.28 4.04 12.95
C SER A 78 16.64 3.46 12.54
N GLY A 79 16.98 3.58 11.25
CA GLY A 79 18.20 2.99 10.69
C GLY A 79 18.16 1.48 10.51
N ASN A 80 17.01 0.86 10.64
CA ASN A 80 16.82 -0.59 10.52
C ASN A 80 16.60 -1.07 9.09
N MET A 81 16.50 -0.13 8.14
CA MET A 81 16.43 -0.40 6.70
C MET A 81 17.69 0.10 6.00
N GLN A 82 18.01 -0.48 4.86
CA GLN A 82 19.07 -0.03 3.96
C GLN A 82 18.50 0.25 2.56
N PRO A 83 19.06 1.24 1.84
CA PRO A 83 18.65 1.51 0.48
C PRO A 83 19.22 0.47 -0.48
N MET A 84 18.58 0.38 -1.63
CA MET A 84 19.03 -0.46 -2.75
C MET A 84 19.79 0.36 -3.77
N ASP A 85 20.86 -0.23 -4.30
CA ASP A 85 21.59 0.30 -5.46
C ASP A 85 20.74 0.09 -6.72
N ILE A 86 20.28 1.18 -7.35
CA ILE A 86 19.45 1.11 -8.56
C ILE A 86 20.12 0.39 -9.71
N ARG A 87 21.47 0.39 -9.77
CA ARG A 87 22.25 -0.28 -10.81
C ARG A 87 22.13 -1.81 -10.74
N LYS A 88 21.68 -2.36 -9.60
CA LYS A 88 21.39 -3.79 -9.40
C LYS A 88 19.92 -4.14 -9.71
N LEU A 89 19.07 -3.15 -9.99
CA LEU A 89 17.66 -3.32 -10.28
C LEU A 89 17.43 -3.38 -11.80
N LYS A 90 17.26 -4.58 -12.34
CA LYS A 90 17.14 -4.85 -13.79
C LYS A 90 15.98 -4.10 -14.47
N TYR A 91 14.96 -3.75 -13.71
CA TYR A 91 13.72 -3.11 -14.21
C TYR A 91 13.52 -1.68 -13.69
N TYR A 92 14.57 -1.06 -13.12
CA TYR A 92 14.46 0.29 -12.55
C TYR A 92 13.87 1.30 -13.53
N ASP A 93 14.35 1.31 -14.78
CA ASP A 93 13.88 2.26 -15.79
C ASP A 93 12.39 2.10 -16.13
N LYS A 94 11.84 0.91 -15.93
CA LYS A 94 10.44 0.60 -16.18
C LYS A 94 9.50 0.96 -15.02
N ILE A 95 10.04 1.31 -13.86
CA ILE A 95 9.22 1.76 -12.72
C ILE A 95 8.51 3.06 -13.10
N VAL A 96 7.21 3.13 -12.84
CA VAL A 96 6.40 4.32 -13.17
C VAL A 96 6.92 5.56 -12.43
N GLY A 97 6.84 6.72 -13.11
CA GLY A 97 7.42 7.97 -12.63
C GLY A 97 6.87 8.45 -11.28
N THR A 98 5.65 8.07 -10.90
CA THR A 98 5.08 8.39 -9.59
C THR A 98 6.00 8.05 -8.42
N PHE A 99 6.79 6.96 -8.53
CA PHE A 99 7.73 6.50 -7.50
C PHE A 99 9.15 7.06 -7.66
N LYS A 100 9.43 7.80 -8.72
CA LYS A 100 10.74 8.39 -9.02
C LYS A 100 10.73 9.91 -8.94
N ASN A 101 9.87 10.55 -9.72
CA ASN A 101 9.79 12.01 -9.85
C ASN A 101 8.40 12.58 -9.56
N GLY A 102 7.46 11.76 -9.09
CA GLY A 102 6.11 12.17 -8.72
C GLY A 102 5.14 12.39 -9.87
N LYS A 103 5.49 11.99 -11.09
CA LYS A 103 4.65 12.12 -12.28
C LYS A 103 4.24 10.75 -12.81
N LEU A 104 2.96 10.54 -13.03
CA LEU A 104 2.45 9.30 -13.65
C LEU A 104 2.82 9.27 -15.15
N THR A 105 2.68 10.40 -15.82
CA THR A 105 3.09 10.64 -17.22
C THR A 105 3.92 11.91 -17.29
N PRO A 106 4.70 12.14 -18.36
CA PRO A 106 5.48 13.38 -18.50
C PRO A 106 4.65 14.66 -18.38
N SER A 107 3.40 14.63 -18.81
CA SER A 107 2.46 15.77 -18.77
C SER A 107 1.67 15.88 -17.46
N SER A 108 1.73 14.89 -16.58
CA SER A 108 1.02 14.91 -15.31
C SER A 108 1.57 15.98 -14.36
N LYS A 109 0.70 16.54 -13.52
CA LYS A 109 1.14 17.33 -12.37
C LYS A 109 1.94 16.42 -11.43
N ILE A 110 2.90 17.02 -10.72
CA ILE A 110 3.64 16.34 -9.65
C ILE A 110 2.65 15.99 -8.54
N ALA A 111 2.74 14.75 -8.04
CA ALA A 111 1.93 14.29 -6.93
C ALA A 111 2.22 15.13 -5.67
N GLN A 112 1.17 15.45 -4.93
CA GLN A 112 1.24 16.29 -3.74
C GLN A 112 1.24 15.46 -2.45
N GLY A 113 1.54 16.12 -1.36
CA GLY A 113 1.52 15.53 -0.04
C GLY A 113 2.66 14.55 0.19
N THR A 114 2.39 13.52 0.98
CA THR A 114 3.33 12.44 1.26
C THR A 114 3.41 11.46 0.07
N ALA A 115 3.64 12.01 -1.12
CA ALA A 115 3.77 11.22 -2.34
C ALA A 115 5.04 10.35 -2.32
N PRO A 116 5.02 9.17 -2.93
CA PRO A 116 6.14 8.21 -2.87
C PRO A 116 7.50 8.80 -3.23
N HIS A 117 7.58 9.63 -4.26
CA HIS A 117 8.85 10.22 -4.73
C HIS A 117 9.56 11.06 -3.65
N THR A 118 8.83 11.60 -2.67
CA THR A 118 9.41 12.42 -1.58
C THR A 118 10.22 11.58 -0.58
N VAL A 119 10.07 10.28 -0.60
CA VAL A 119 10.72 9.33 0.31
C VAL A 119 11.44 8.19 -0.41
N SER A 120 11.52 8.26 -1.75
CA SER A 120 12.07 7.18 -2.56
C SER A 120 13.60 7.12 -2.59
N PHE A 121 14.30 8.20 -2.28
CA PHE A 121 15.77 8.25 -2.44
C PHE A 121 16.46 8.79 -1.20
N VAL A 122 17.74 8.39 -1.05
CA VAL A 122 18.70 8.96 -0.11
C VAL A 122 20.00 9.30 -0.85
N GLU A 123 20.82 10.21 -0.32
CA GLU A 123 22.06 10.63 -0.99
C GLU A 123 23.15 9.54 -0.94
N ASN A 124 23.19 8.79 0.15
CA ASN A 124 24.13 7.69 0.33
C ASN A 124 23.54 6.56 1.21
N PRO A 125 24.16 5.36 1.26
CA PRO A 125 23.60 4.21 1.97
C PRO A 125 23.40 4.37 3.47
N THR A 126 23.98 5.37 4.08
CA THR A 126 23.90 5.58 5.53
C THR A 126 22.98 6.73 5.92
N ASP A 127 22.46 7.49 4.95
CA ASP A 127 21.61 8.64 5.21
C ASP A 127 20.28 8.26 5.87
N ARG A 128 19.87 9.11 6.80
CA ARG A 128 18.57 9.04 7.47
C ARG A 128 17.57 10.05 6.94
N ASN A 129 18.02 10.95 6.08
CA ASN A 129 17.19 11.95 5.44
C ASN A 129 16.96 11.57 3.97
N PHE A 130 15.77 11.84 3.47
CA PHE A 130 15.44 11.59 2.09
C PHE A 130 16.05 12.67 1.18
N ALA A 131 16.54 12.23 0.03
CA ALA A 131 17.01 13.12 -1.03
C ALA A 131 15.86 13.84 -1.71
N LYS A 132 16.11 15.02 -2.25
CA LYS A 132 15.11 15.82 -2.98
C LYS A 132 14.82 15.34 -4.40
N GLY A 133 15.60 14.40 -4.91
CA GLY A 133 15.49 13.89 -6.28
C GLY A 133 16.09 12.51 -6.42
N GLU A 134 16.13 12.01 -7.65
CA GLU A 134 16.69 10.69 -7.96
C GLU A 134 18.19 10.63 -7.68
N THR A 135 18.59 9.56 -7.00
CA THR A 135 19.99 9.19 -6.71
C THR A 135 20.20 7.72 -7.05
N ASN A 136 21.42 7.22 -6.84
CA ASN A 136 21.69 5.78 -6.98
C ASN A 136 21.12 4.92 -5.85
N TRP A 137 20.52 5.51 -4.80
CA TRP A 137 20.13 4.83 -3.58
C TRP A 137 18.62 4.92 -3.35
N TYR A 138 17.94 3.84 -3.68
CA TYR A 138 16.48 3.71 -3.64
C TYR A 138 16.02 3.09 -2.34
N THR A 139 15.12 3.72 -1.63
CA THR A 139 14.68 3.27 -0.29
C THR A 139 13.84 2.02 -0.33
N MET A 140 12.93 1.94 -1.29
CA MET A 140 12.07 0.77 -1.52
C MET A 140 11.78 0.61 -3.01
N VAL A 141 11.65 -0.62 -3.45
CA VAL A 141 11.14 -0.93 -4.78
C VAL A 141 9.60 -1.00 -4.72
N PRO A 142 8.88 -0.19 -5.51
CA PRO A 142 7.43 -0.23 -5.51
C PRO A 142 6.90 -1.59 -6.01
N THR A 143 5.87 -2.08 -5.37
CA THR A 143 5.21 -3.35 -5.72
C THR A 143 3.84 -3.14 -6.34
N ILE A 144 3.05 -2.31 -5.71
CA ILE A 144 1.69 -1.96 -6.12
C ILE A 144 1.40 -0.50 -5.81
N TYR A 145 0.46 0.06 -6.52
CA TYR A 145 -0.22 1.29 -6.12
C TYR A 145 -1.69 1.16 -6.44
N ASN A 146 -2.49 1.89 -5.71
CA ASN A 146 -3.92 1.92 -5.93
C ASN A 146 -4.50 3.22 -5.35
N ALA A 147 -5.81 3.33 -5.46
CA ALA A 147 -6.54 4.46 -4.94
C ALA A 147 -7.80 3.94 -4.24
N ASP A 148 -8.00 4.32 -2.99
CA ASP A 148 -9.10 3.86 -2.17
C ASP A 148 -10.27 4.87 -2.17
N THR A 149 -11.47 4.35 -2.00
CA THR A 149 -12.72 5.10 -2.02
C THR A 149 -13.79 4.39 -1.17
N LEU A 150 -15.03 4.86 -1.28
CA LEU A 150 -16.16 4.18 -0.66
C LEU A 150 -16.60 2.96 -1.47
N GLY A 151 -16.75 1.83 -0.79
CA GLY A 151 -17.50 0.68 -1.27
C GLY A 151 -18.97 0.82 -0.89
N ILE A 152 -19.86 0.48 -1.80
CA ILE A 152 -21.32 0.54 -1.58
C ILE A 152 -22.02 -0.73 -2.02
N ARG A 153 -23.19 -1.00 -1.41
CA ARG A 153 -24.13 -2.04 -1.79
C ARG A 153 -25.25 -1.43 -2.66
N PRO A 154 -25.12 -1.48 -4.00
CA PRO A 154 -26.09 -0.84 -4.91
C PRO A 154 -27.46 -1.51 -4.89
N ASP A 155 -27.56 -2.73 -4.42
CA ASP A 155 -28.84 -3.42 -4.19
C ASP A 155 -29.59 -2.90 -2.97
N LEU A 156 -28.88 -2.31 -1.99
CA LEU A 156 -29.44 -1.76 -0.75
C LEU A 156 -29.53 -0.23 -0.77
N ILE A 157 -28.75 0.46 -1.60
CA ILE A 157 -28.79 1.92 -1.78
C ILE A 157 -29.41 2.22 -3.15
N LYS A 158 -30.56 2.91 -3.15
CA LYS A 158 -31.39 3.13 -4.35
C LYS A 158 -31.15 4.48 -5.05
N ARG A 159 -30.11 5.21 -4.64
CA ARG A 159 -29.74 6.51 -5.23
C ARG A 159 -28.24 6.59 -5.53
N PRO A 160 -27.82 7.55 -6.37
CA PRO A 160 -26.41 7.79 -6.61
C PRO A 160 -25.66 8.21 -5.35
N ILE A 161 -24.43 7.73 -5.21
CA ILE A 161 -23.46 8.12 -4.18
C ILE A 161 -22.31 8.84 -4.90
N ASN A 162 -22.10 10.13 -4.64
CA ASN A 162 -21.21 10.97 -5.44
C ASN A 162 -20.13 11.68 -4.61
N SER A 163 -20.13 11.52 -3.29
CA SER A 163 -19.23 12.26 -2.40
C SER A 163 -18.79 11.43 -1.21
N TRP A 164 -17.58 11.67 -0.70
CA TRP A 164 -17.11 11.12 0.56
C TRP A 164 -18.00 11.51 1.75
N THR A 165 -18.72 12.64 1.66
CA THR A 165 -19.64 13.09 2.73
C THR A 165 -20.72 12.05 3.06
N GLU A 166 -21.03 11.19 2.12
CA GLU A 166 -22.05 10.16 2.29
C GLU A 166 -21.74 9.15 3.41
N LEU A 167 -20.47 9.01 3.78
CA LEU A 167 -20.10 8.15 4.91
C LEU A 167 -20.69 8.64 6.25
N LEU A 168 -20.89 9.95 6.39
CA LEU A 168 -21.53 10.57 7.56
C LEU A 168 -22.97 10.99 7.31
N ASN A 169 -23.56 10.64 6.16
CA ASN A 169 -24.96 10.96 5.88
C ASN A 169 -25.87 10.20 6.87
N PRO A 170 -26.78 10.90 7.58
CA PRO A 170 -27.72 10.28 8.53
C PRO A 170 -28.61 9.17 7.96
N GLU A 171 -28.81 9.14 6.64
CA GLU A 171 -29.50 8.04 5.94
C GLU A 171 -28.86 6.68 6.22
N PHE A 172 -27.53 6.65 6.38
CA PHE A 172 -26.76 5.45 6.64
C PHE A 172 -26.42 5.23 8.11
N LYS A 173 -27.14 5.88 9.02
CA LYS A 173 -26.93 5.71 10.46
C LYS A 173 -27.05 4.24 10.86
N GLY A 174 -26.02 3.73 11.56
CA GLY A 174 -25.92 2.33 11.95
C GLY A 174 -25.63 1.35 10.81
N LYS A 175 -25.30 1.85 9.60
CA LYS A 175 -25.00 1.05 8.40
C LYS A 175 -23.71 1.46 7.70
N ALA A 176 -22.95 2.38 8.28
CA ALA A 176 -21.66 2.82 7.79
C ALA A 176 -20.52 2.15 8.55
N SER A 177 -19.33 2.08 7.91
CA SER A 177 -18.08 1.63 8.55
C SER A 177 -16.89 2.36 7.96
N ILE A 178 -15.81 2.47 8.74
CA ILE A 178 -14.53 3.04 8.30
C ILE A 178 -13.39 2.21 8.83
N LEU A 179 -12.27 2.22 8.11
CA LEU A 179 -11.02 1.58 8.49
C LEU A 179 -10.49 2.13 9.82
N ASN A 180 -10.19 1.23 10.76
CA ASN A 180 -9.65 1.54 12.08
C ASN A 180 -8.16 1.14 12.18
N ILE A 181 -7.37 1.60 11.23
CA ILE A 181 -5.90 1.63 11.30
C ILE A 181 -5.53 3.10 11.33
N ALA A 182 -4.93 3.56 12.41
CA ALA A 182 -4.77 5.00 12.70
C ALA A 182 -4.09 5.77 11.56
N SER A 183 -3.03 5.21 10.98
CA SER A 183 -2.27 5.85 9.89
C SER A 183 -3.02 5.95 8.56
N ILE A 184 -4.07 5.16 8.36
CA ILE A 184 -4.86 5.13 7.12
C ILE A 184 -6.24 5.72 7.35
N GLY A 185 -6.94 5.25 8.39
CA GLY A 185 -8.32 5.68 8.69
C GLY A 185 -8.46 7.18 8.90
N ILE A 186 -7.43 7.83 9.47
CA ILE A 186 -7.41 9.29 9.60
C ILE A 186 -7.40 10.00 8.24
N MET A 187 -6.75 9.43 7.23
CA MET A 187 -6.76 10.01 5.87
C MET A 187 -8.12 9.81 5.19
N ASP A 188 -8.78 8.67 5.39
CA ASP A 188 -10.15 8.46 4.90
C ASP A 188 -11.12 9.43 5.58
N ALA A 189 -10.99 9.62 6.91
CA ALA A 189 -11.75 10.61 7.64
C ALA A 189 -11.50 12.03 7.14
N ALA A 190 -10.25 12.37 6.79
CA ALA A 190 -9.91 13.66 6.22
C ALA A 190 -10.56 13.90 4.85
N MET A 191 -10.68 12.87 4.00
CA MET A 191 -11.43 12.98 2.74
C MET A 191 -12.89 13.40 2.98
N VAL A 192 -13.51 12.83 4.02
CA VAL A 192 -14.89 13.17 4.41
C VAL A 192 -14.97 14.61 4.94
N CYS A 193 -14.11 14.98 5.90
CA CYS A 193 -14.15 16.29 6.53
C CYS A 193 -13.85 17.43 5.53
N GLU A 194 -12.93 17.22 4.59
CA GLU A 194 -12.65 18.16 3.51
C GLU A 194 -13.84 18.29 2.56
N ALA A 195 -14.45 17.17 2.18
CA ALA A 195 -15.63 17.14 1.32
C ALA A 195 -16.84 17.84 1.96
N MET A 196 -16.95 17.82 3.28
CA MET A 196 -17.97 18.56 4.06
C MET A 196 -17.64 20.04 4.16
N GLY A 197 -16.43 20.47 3.83
CA GLY A 197 -15.96 21.85 4.02
C GLY A 197 -15.62 22.20 5.47
N GLU A 198 -15.54 21.22 6.36
CA GLU A 198 -15.29 21.40 7.78
C GLU A 198 -13.82 21.61 8.12
N VAL A 199 -12.92 20.98 7.37
CA VAL A 199 -11.47 21.08 7.56
C VAL A 199 -10.80 21.30 6.21
N GLN A 200 -9.87 22.25 6.15
CA GLN A 200 -8.93 22.38 5.04
C GLN A 200 -7.58 21.83 5.49
N TYR A 201 -7.02 20.92 4.70
CA TYR A 201 -5.74 20.30 5.00
C TYR A 201 -4.63 20.87 4.13
N GLY A 202 -3.51 21.21 4.75
CA GLY A 202 -2.30 21.51 3.99
C GLY A 202 -1.76 20.26 3.27
N ASP A 203 -1.73 19.15 3.98
CA ASP A 203 -1.34 17.82 3.47
C ASP A 203 -2.01 16.72 4.30
N LYS A 204 -2.98 16.01 3.71
CA LYS A 204 -3.68 14.90 4.39
C LYS A 204 -2.75 13.73 4.77
N GLY A 205 -1.58 13.61 4.17
CA GLY A 205 -0.55 12.64 4.53
C GLY A 205 0.44 13.15 5.59
N ASN A 206 0.34 14.43 5.99
CA ASN A 206 1.21 15.06 7.00
C ASN A 206 0.45 16.13 7.78
N MET A 207 -0.66 15.73 8.39
CA MET A 207 -1.57 16.61 9.11
C MET A 207 -0.92 17.26 10.32
N THR A 208 -1.26 18.52 10.56
CA THR A 208 -0.96 19.19 11.82
C THR A 208 -1.81 18.61 12.96
N ARG A 209 -1.38 18.86 14.19
CA ARG A 209 -2.14 18.43 15.38
C ARG A 209 -3.57 19.01 15.38
N ALA A 210 -3.72 20.28 15.00
CA ALA A 210 -5.03 20.94 14.94
C ALA A 210 -5.97 20.29 13.91
N GLU A 211 -5.45 19.94 12.71
CA GLU A 211 -6.20 19.22 11.69
C GLU A 211 -6.64 17.83 12.19
N ILE A 212 -5.74 17.10 12.85
CA ILE A 212 -6.06 15.79 13.46
C ILE A 212 -7.15 15.95 14.52
N ASP A 213 -6.99 16.85 15.47
CA ASP A 213 -7.92 17.04 16.58
C ASP A 213 -9.32 17.41 16.08
N LYS A 214 -9.42 18.30 15.07
CA LYS A 214 -10.71 18.67 14.47
C LYS A 214 -11.35 17.51 13.71
N THR A 215 -10.58 16.74 12.94
CA THR A 215 -11.05 15.54 12.24
C THR A 215 -11.59 14.51 13.22
N MET A 216 -10.84 14.26 14.29
CA MET A 216 -11.23 13.29 15.31
C MET A 216 -12.46 13.74 16.12
N ALA A 217 -12.64 15.04 16.36
CA ALA A 217 -13.84 15.56 17.02
C ALA A 217 -15.10 15.23 16.21
N ILE A 218 -15.08 15.50 14.88
CA ILE A 218 -16.22 15.21 13.98
C ILE A 218 -16.55 13.70 13.97
N PHE A 219 -15.54 12.84 13.85
CA PHE A 219 -15.76 11.39 13.80
C PHE A 219 -16.15 10.81 15.16
N THR A 220 -15.67 11.40 16.26
CA THR A 220 -16.08 11.01 17.61
C THR A 220 -17.55 11.34 17.85
N GLU A 221 -18.00 12.53 17.45
CA GLU A 221 -19.41 12.92 17.51
C GLU A 221 -20.29 11.99 16.66
N ALA A 222 -19.89 11.71 15.42
CA ALA A 222 -20.62 10.78 14.56
C ALA A 222 -20.68 9.36 15.16
N LYS A 223 -19.61 8.88 15.78
CA LYS A 223 -19.58 7.60 16.49
C LYS A 223 -20.57 7.61 17.67
N GLN A 224 -20.55 8.65 18.49
CA GLN A 224 -21.46 8.79 19.64
C GLN A 224 -22.92 8.89 19.19
N ALA A 225 -23.18 9.52 18.05
CA ALA A 225 -24.50 9.58 17.43
C ALA A 225 -24.96 8.23 16.84
N GLY A 226 -24.10 7.20 16.81
CA GLY A 226 -24.44 5.87 16.30
C GLY A 226 -24.38 5.77 14.78
N GLN A 227 -23.60 6.62 14.09
CA GLN A 227 -23.43 6.59 12.64
C GLN A 227 -22.84 5.27 12.15
N PHE A 228 -21.84 4.76 12.88
CA PHE A 228 -21.09 3.58 12.46
C PHE A 228 -21.66 2.31 13.06
N ARG A 229 -21.85 1.28 12.22
CA ARG A 229 -22.18 -0.09 12.63
C ARG A 229 -20.97 -0.78 13.25
N ALA A 230 -19.79 -0.56 12.65
CA ALA A 230 -18.54 -1.17 13.04
C ALA A 230 -17.33 -0.35 12.56
N PHE A 231 -16.17 -0.73 13.06
CA PHE A 231 -14.86 -0.25 12.60
C PHE A 231 -14.03 -1.48 12.27
N TRP A 232 -13.53 -1.58 11.03
CA TRP A 232 -12.81 -2.75 10.58
C TRP A 232 -11.29 -2.52 10.58
N LYS A 233 -10.50 -3.57 10.81
CA LYS A 233 -9.03 -3.55 10.83
C LYS A 233 -8.41 -4.51 9.83
N SER A 234 -9.12 -5.56 9.45
CA SER A 234 -8.61 -6.59 8.56
C SER A 234 -9.38 -6.64 7.25
N PHE A 235 -8.74 -7.21 6.24
CA PHE A 235 -9.35 -7.47 4.95
C PHE A 235 -10.67 -8.26 5.08
N ASP A 236 -10.64 -9.33 5.87
CA ASP A 236 -11.81 -10.22 6.03
C ASP A 236 -12.97 -9.54 6.77
N GLU A 237 -12.69 -8.71 7.78
CA GLU A 237 -13.73 -7.90 8.43
C GLU A 237 -14.42 -6.97 7.44
N SER A 238 -13.66 -6.26 6.60
CA SER A 238 -14.19 -5.38 5.56
C SER A 238 -15.09 -6.14 4.58
N VAL A 239 -14.66 -7.32 4.13
CA VAL A 239 -15.43 -8.19 3.24
C VAL A 239 -16.72 -8.65 3.91
N ASN A 240 -16.65 -9.16 5.14
CA ASN A 240 -17.78 -9.74 5.85
C ASN A 240 -18.86 -8.71 6.15
N LEU A 241 -18.50 -7.50 6.59
CA LEU A 241 -19.44 -6.41 6.85
C LEU A 241 -20.25 -6.02 5.60
N MET A 242 -19.59 -5.94 4.45
CA MET A 242 -20.27 -5.63 3.18
C MET A 242 -21.10 -6.83 2.68
N ALA A 243 -20.56 -8.03 2.77
CA ALA A 243 -21.21 -9.24 2.27
C ALA A 243 -22.49 -9.54 3.05
N SER A 244 -22.48 -9.39 4.37
CA SER A 244 -23.66 -9.60 5.22
C SER A 244 -24.77 -8.55 5.01
N GLY A 245 -24.41 -7.36 4.49
CA GLY A 245 -25.33 -6.22 4.40
C GLY A 245 -25.55 -5.47 5.71
N GLU A 246 -24.82 -5.82 6.78
CA GLU A 246 -24.81 -5.04 8.02
C GLU A 246 -24.27 -3.62 7.78
N VAL A 247 -23.34 -3.49 6.84
CA VAL A 247 -22.81 -2.23 6.35
C VAL A 247 -23.16 -2.12 4.86
N VAL A 248 -23.64 -0.95 4.46
CA VAL A 248 -24.03 -0.67 3.08
C VAL A 248 -23.08 0.32 2.40
N ILE A 249 -22.32 1.07 3.21
CA ILE A 249 -21.34 2.05 2.77
C ILE A 249 -20.13 2.05 3.73
N GLN A 250 -18.93 1.94 3.19
CA GLN A 250 -17.68 2.00 4.00
C GLN A 250 -16.49 2.44 3.18
N SER A 251 -15.45 3.03 3.82
CA SER A 251 -14.14 3.10 3.18
C SER A 251 -13.64 1.68 2.94
N MET A 252 -13.13 1.40 1.74
CA MET A 252 -12.88 0.01 1.35
C MET A 252 -11.72 -0.09 0.36
N TRP A 253 -11.02 -1.21 0.40
CA TRP A 253 -9.97 -1.52 -0.55
C TRP A 253 -10.52 -2.26 -1.77
N SER A 254 -10.00 -1.96 -2.97
CA SER A 254 -10.48 -2.57 -4.22
C SER A 254 -10.42 -4.11 -4.23
N PRO A 255 -9.40 -4.78 -3.64
CA PRO A 255 -9.42 -6.24 -3.55
C PRO A 255 -10.59 -6.79 -2.72
N ALA A 256 -11.02 -6.06 -1.68
CA ALA A 256 -12.16 -6.47 -0.87
C ALA A 256 -13.48 -6.36 -1.66
N ILE A 257 -13.64 -5.33 -2.49
CA ILE A 257 -14.77 -5.23 -3.44
C ILE A 257 -14.79 -6.44 -4.39
N THR A 258 -13.64 -6.77 -4.96
CA THR A 258 -13.49 -7.92 -5.86
C THR A 258 -13.90 -9.21 -5.15
N LYS A 259 -13.50 -9.37 -3.90
CA LYS A 259 -13.85 -10.54 -3.09
C LYS A 259 -15.35 -10.63 -2.83
N VAL A 260 -16.00 -9.53 -2.43
CA VAL A 260 -17.47 -9.48 -2.23
C VAL A 260 -18.21 -9.85 -3.51
N ARG A 261 -17.79 -9.29 -4.65
CA ARG A 261 -18.36 -9.63 -5.97
C ARG A 261 -18.20 -11.11 -6.33
N SER A 262 -17.05 -11.71 -6.00
CA SER A 262 -16.81 -13.15 -6.25
C SER A 262 -17.74 -14.07 -5.46
N MET A 263 -18.39 -13.56 -4.42
CA MET A 263 -19.43 -14.26 -3.65
C MET A 263 -20.83 -14.10 -4.24
N GLY A 264 -20.95 -13.46 -5.41
CA GLY A 264 -22.25 -13.18 -6.06
C GLY A 264 -23.00 -12.00 -5.46
N ILE A 265 -22.34 -11.19 -4.61
CA ILE A 265 -22.96 -10.06 -3.90
C ILE A 265 -22.64 -8.76 -4.64
N PRO A 266 -23.63 -7.93 -4.98
CA PRO A 266 -23.39 -6.63 -5.60
C PRO A 266 -22.58 -5.72 -4.67
N CYS A 267 -21.45 -5.20 -5.19
CA CYS A 267 -20.63 -4.24 -4.50
C CYS A 267 -19.94 -3.34 -5.52
N VAL A 268 -19.95 -2.04 -5.30
CA VAL A 268 -19.36 -1.06 -6.21
C VAL A 268 -18.26 -0.30 -5.52
N TYR A 269 -17.13 -0.17 -6.22
CA TYR A 269 -16.04 0.72 -5.88
C TYR A 269 -16.38 2.09 -6.46
N GLN A 270 -16.86 2.99 -5.60
CA GLN A 270 -17.61 4.16 -6.05
C GLN A 270 -16.68 5.30 -6.51
N PRO A 271 -16.78 5.78 -7.75
CA PRO A 271 -16.16 7.03 -8.14
C PRO A 271 -16.87 8.21 -7.46
N LEU A 272 -16.09 9.06 -6.79
CA LEU A 272 -16.60 10.22 -6.05
C LEU A 272 -16.03 11.52 -6.63
N LYS A 273 -16.75 12.63 -6.50
CA LYS A 273 -16.36 13.93 -7.08
C LYS A 273 -15.06 14.48 -6.50
N GLU A 274 -14.74 14.14 -5.26
CA GLU A 274 -13.48 14.53 -4.60
C GLU A 274 -12.29 13.64 -5.02
N GLY A 275 -12.55 12.56 -5.76
CA GLY A 275 -11.53 11.60 -6.16
C GLY A 275 -11.27 10.53 -5.11
N TYR A 276 -10.10 9.92 -5.24
CA TYR A 276 -9.68 8.76 -4.46
C TYR A 276 -8.51 9.13 -3.54
N ARG A 277 -8.36 8.39 -2.45
CA ARG A 277 -7.14 8.42 -1.65
C ARG A 277 -6.12 7.44 -2.25
N SER A 278 -5.12 7.96 -2.93
CA SER A 278 -4.07 7.12 -3.53
C SER A 278 -3.04 6.67 -2.50
N TRP A 279 -2.47 5.49 -2.73
CA TRP A 279 -1.40 4.91 -1.93
C TRP A 279 -0.47 4.04 -2.78
N GLY A 280 0.72 3.75 -2.27
CA GLY A 280 1.66 2.83 -2.89
C GLY A 280 2.38 2.00 -1.84
N GLY A 281 2.63 0.73 -2.14
CA GLY A 281 3.42 -0.19 -1.35
C GLY A 281 4.74 -0.52 -2.03
N GLY A 282 5.70 -0.98 -1.25
CA GLY A 282 7.02 -1.36 -1.76
C GLY A 282 7.76 -2.33 -0.86
N LEU A 283 8.73 -3.01 -1.45
CA LEU A 283 9.67 -3.88 -0.74
C LEU A 283 10.90 -3.08 -0.32
N GLY A 284 11.15 -3.04 0.98
CA GLY A 284 12.36 -2.47 1.55
C GLY A 284 13.25 -3.53 2.20
N LEU A 285 14.55 -3.31 2.22
CA LEU A 285 15.53 -4.25 2.74
C LEU A 285 15.90 -3.96 4.19
N SER A 286 15.98 -5.01 5.02
CA SER A 286 16.55 -4.94 6.35
C SER A 286 18.02 -4.53 6.29
N ARG A 287 18.45 -3.66 7.22
CA ARG A 287 19.86 -3.30 7.35
C ARG A 287 20.77 -4.47 7.67
N ASN A 288 20.23 -5.55 8.21
CA ASN A 288 21.01 -6.72 8.60
C ASN A 288 21.32 -7.66 7.43
N LEU A 289 20.71 -7.45 6.26
CA LEU A 289 21.02 -8.22 5.07
C LEU A 289 22.43 -7.90 4.56
N ALA A 290 23.22 -8.94 4.33
CA ALA A 290 24.55 -8.86 3.78
C ALA A 290 24.88 -10.15 3.00
N GLY A 291 25.96 -10.13 2.21
CA GLY A 291 26.45 -11.31 1.50
C GLY A 291 25.38 -12.00 0.67
N LEU A 292 25.28 -13.32 0.82
CA LEU A 292 24.42 -14.18 0.01
C LEU A 292 22.93 -13.88 0.20
N GLU A 293 22.49 -13.56 1.43
CA GLU A 293 21.10 -13.18 1.71
C GLU A 293 20.72 -11.86 1.02
N LEU A 294 21.64 -10.89 0.96
CA LEU A 294 21.42 -9.65 0.24
C LEU A 294 21.35 -9.89 -1.27
N ASP A 295 22.21 -10.73 -1.81
CA ASP A 295 22.17 -11.08 -3.23
C ASP A 295 20.87 -11.82 -3.59
N ALA A 296 20.43 -12.74 -2.73
CA ALA A 296 19.14 -13.42 -2.87
C ALA A 296 17.97 -12.44 -2.83
N ALA A 297 18.01 -11.43 -1.96
CA ALA A 297 16.99 -10.40 -1.89
C ALA A 297 16.92 -9.56 -3.17
N TYR A 298 18.06 -9.18 -3.77
CA TYR A 298 18.08 -8.50 -5.07
C TYR A 298 17.52 -9.38 -6.21
N GLU A 299 17.87 -10.65 -6.27
CA GLU A 299 17.32 -11.57 -7.28
C GLU A 299 15.82 -11.77 -7.10
N TYR A 300 15.35 -11.88 -5.86
CA TYR A 300 13.92 -11.94 -5.57
C TYR A 300 13.19 -10.66 -6.01
N ILE A 301 13.73 -9.47 -5.71
CA ILE A 301 13.14 -8.20 -6.12
C ILE A 301 13.12 -8.08 -7.66
N ASN A 302 14.20 -8.44 -8.34
CA ASN A 302 14.23 -8.44 -9.80
C ASN A 302 13.21 -9.43 -10.40
N TRP A 303 13.08 -10.60 -9.82
CA TRP A 303 12.05 -11.58 -10.22
C TRP A 303 10.63 -11.02 -9.95
N TYR A 304 10.41 -10.39 -8.79
CA TYR A 304 9.12 -9.77 -8.44
C TYR A 304 8.71 -8.74 -9.49
N LEU A 305 9.65 -7.93 -9.96
CA LEU A 305 9.44 -6.92 -10.98
C LEU A 305 9.32 -7.49 -12.41
N SER A 306 9.62 -8.77 -12.64
CA SER A 306 9.65 -9.35 -13.99
C SER A 306 8.27 -9.53 -14.66
N GLY A 307 7.18 -9.36 -13.89
CA GLY A 307 5.81 -9.26 -14.42
C GLY A 307 4.82 -10.30 -13.87
N TRP A 308 5.25 -11.51 -13.50
CA TRP A 308 4.32 -12.54 -13.03
C TRP A 308 3.56 -12.10 -11.77
N VAL A 309 4.26 -11.54 -10.78
CA VAL A 309 3.63 -11.05 -9.54
C VAL A 309 2.68 -9.90 -9.84
N GLY A 310 3.07 -8.98 -10.73
CA GLY A 310 2.18 -7.90 -11.17
C GLY A 310 0.88 -8.42 -11.78
N GLY A 311 0.96 -9.45 -12.63
CA GLY A 311 -0.21 -10.12 -13.20
C GLY A 311 -1.09 -10.81 -12.15
N LEU A 312 -0.49 -11.41 -11.12
CA LEU A 312 -1.21 -11.99 -9.99
C LEU A 312 -1.98 -10.92 -9.21
N LEU A 313 -1.32 -9.83 -8.83
CA LEU A 313 -1.90 -8.74 -8.07
C LEU A 313 -3.02 -8.01 -8.83
N MET A 314 -2.89 -7.85 -10.15
CA MET A 314 -3.96 -7.26 -10.98
C MET A 314 -5.27 -8.04 -10.91
N ARG A 315 -5.24 -9.35 -10.78
CA ARG A 315 -6.46 -10.16 -10.65
C ARG A 315 -7.22 -9.87 -9.36
N GLN A 316 -6.55 -9.29 -8.37
CA GLN A 316 -7.15 -8.86 -7.10
C GLN A 316 -7.67 -7.42 -7.16
N GLY A 317 -7.58 -6.74 -8.30
CA GLY A 317 -8.01 -5.35 -8.46
C GLY A 317 -6.98 -4.31 -8.01
N THR A 318 -5.68 -4.68 -7.90
CA THR A 318 -4.59 -3.75 -7.64
C THR A 318 -3.86 -3.37 -8.93
N THR A 319 -3.12 -2.28 -8.92
CA THR A 319 -2.35 -1.79 -10.07
C THR A 319 -0.86 -2.07 -9.86
N PRO A 320 -0.20 -2.84 -10.75
CA PRO A 320 1.23 -3.08 -10.65
C PRO A 320 2.02 -1.84 -11.06
N GLN A 321 3.22 -1.70 -10.51
CA GLN A 321 4.11 -0.57 -10.72
C GLN A 321 4.80 -0.53 -12.10
N LEU A 322 4.74 -1.62 -12.86
CA LEU A 322 5.26 -1.68 -14.22
C LEU A 322 4.13 -1.71 -15.23
N PRO A 323 4.23 -0.95 -16.35
CA PRO A 323 3.33 -1.13 -17.46
C PRO A 323 3.43 -2.58 -17.95
N GLN A 324 2.32 -3.28 -18.00
CA GLN A 324 2.32 -4.60 -18.62
C GLN A 324 2.46 -4.42 -20.12
N HIS A 325 3.45 -5.03 -20.75
CA HIS A 325 3.41 -5.27 -22.17
C HIS A 325 2.19 -6.15 -22.44
N ARG A 326 1.18 -5.60 -23.12
CA ARG A 326 0.19 -6.43 -23.77
C ARG A 326 0.97 -7.33 -24.72
N SER A 327 1.08 -8.61 -24.41
CA SER A 327 1.48 -9.58 -25.39
C SER A 327 0.40 -9.53 -26.46
N SER A 328 0.74 -8.98 -27.63
CA SER A 328 -0.02 -9.17 -28.83
C SER A 328 0.02 -10.66 -29.16
N THR A 329 -1.01 -11.37 -28.83
CA THR A 329 -1.40 -12.61 -29.47
C THR A 329 -2.63 -12.34 -30.29
#